data_17339006eb45409d8ca8ff4e9a5a65c8
#
_entry.id   17339006eb45409d8ca8ff4e9a5a65c8
#
_cell.length_a   1.000
_cell.length_b   1.000
_cell.length_c   1.000
_cell.angle_alpha   90.00
_cell.angle_beta   90.00
_cell.angle_gamma   90.00
#
_symmetry.space_group_name_H-M   'P 1'
#
loop_
_entity.id
_entity.type
_entity.pdbx_description
1 polymer ?
#
loop_
_entity_poly.entity_id
_entity_poly.type
_entity_poly.pdbx_seq_one_letter_code
_entity_poly.pdbx_strand_id
1 'polypeptide(L)'
;MKADPEIPFDFILDYLLRIETIIKPFFGMFSIYAGQKLLLILRDRKNEPELNGIWVPTSKDSLESLKTELPALRQIYGIGKAKSAAVWLLLPDTAADFERTAITLCDLLVHRDPRIGRLSKPRAPRR
;
A
#
# COMPACT_ATOMS: atom_id res chain seq x y z
N MET A 1 22.17 -7.58 20.98
CA MET A 1 21.15 -7.98 20.05
C MET A 1 20.53 -6.80 19.31
N LYS A 2 20.35 -6.96 18.07
CA LYS A 2 19.83 -5.88 17.26
C LYS A 2 18.31 -5.96 17.18
N ALA A 3 17.65 -4.85 17.48
CA ALA A 3 16.21 -4.81 17.35
C ALA A 3 15.84 -4.54 15.89
N ASP A 4 14.84 -5.25 15.42
CA ASP A 4 14.32 -4.99 14.10
C ASP A 4 13.56 -3.69 14.08
N PRO A 5 13.57 -2.99 12.95
CA PRO A 5 12.73 -1.81 12.85
C PRO A 5 11.28 -2.18 13.09
N GLU A 6 10.62 -1.33 13.83
CA GLU A 6 9.22 -1.57 14.10
C GLU A 6 8.38 -1.21 12.89
N ILE A 7 7.62 -2.17 12.41
CA ILE A 7 6.77 -1.96 11.24
C ILE A 7 5.43 -1.44 11.72
N PRO A 8 5.02 -0.24 11.26
CA PRO A 8 3.72 0.28 11.68
C PRO A 8 2.60 -0.56 11.11
N PHE A 9 1.49 -0.61 11.85
CA PHE A 9 0.28 -1.30 11.40
C PHE A 9 0.55 -2.76 11.06
N ASP A 10 1.47 -3.37 11.81
CA ASP A 10 1.93 -4.72 11.47
C ASP A 10 0.85 -5.78 11.66
N PHE A 11 -0.27 -5.43 12.29
CA PHE A 11 -1.37 -6.38 12.43
C PHE A 11 -1.85 -6.88 11.06
N ILE A 12 -1.67 -6.09 9.99
CA ILE A 12 -2.11 -6.52 8.67
C ILE A 12 -1.34 -7.72 8.17
N LEU A 13 -0.12 -7.91 8.66
CA LEU A 13 0.70 -9.03 8.20
C LEU A 13 0.05 -10.37 8.53
N ASP A 14 -0.70 -10.42 9.62
CA ASP A 14 -1.42 -11.64 9.95
C ASP A 14 -2.51 -11.97 8.94
N TYR A 15 -3.04 -10.96 8.29
CA TYR A 15 -4.08 -11.16 7.29
C TYR A 15 -3.51 -11.38 5.90
N LEU A 16 -2.19 -11.30 5.75
CA LEU A 16 -1.54 -11.54 4.47
C LEU A 16 -0.74 -12.83 4.45
N LEU A 17 -0.94 -13.69 5.44
CA LEU A 17 -0.13 -14.91 5.56
C LEU A 17 -0.29 -15.86 4.38
N ARG A 18 -1.39 -15.76 3.65
CA ARG A 18 -1.61 -16.61 2.48
C ARG A 18 -0.82 -16.15 1.27
N ILE A 19 -0.22 -14.98 1.37
CA ILE A 19 0.60 -14.44 0.28
C ILE A 19 2.04 -14.43 0.76
N GLU A 20 2.93 -14.86 -0.10
CA GLU A 20 4.35 -14.73 0.20
C GLU A 20 4.75 -13.29 -0.04
N THR A 21 5.06 -12.57 1.04
CA THR A 21 5.36 -11.15 0.93
C THR A 21 6.79 -10.86 1.30
N ILE A 22 7.31 -9.78 0.73
CA ILE A 22 8.61 -9.24 1.07
C ILE A 22 8.41 -7.80 1.51
N ILE A 23 8.99 -7.44 2.66
CA ILE A 23 8.86 -6.10 3.20
C ILE A 23 10.18 -5.40 3.05
N LYS A 24 10.17 -4.23 2.43
CA LYS A 24 11.40 -3.46 2.20
C LYS A 24 11.28 -2.08 2.81
N PRO A 25 12.26 -1.66 3.62
CA PRO A 25 12.28 -0.27 4.10
C PRO A 25 12.46 0.68 2.92
N PHE A 26 11.82 1.85 3.02
CA PHE A 26 11.80 2.78 1.89
C PHE A 26 11.57 4.19 2.43
N PHE A 27 12.64 4.96 2.59
CA PHE A 27 12.55 6.36 3.02
C PHE A 27 11.70 6.54 4.29
N GLY A 28 11.96 5.71 5.30
CA GLY A 28 11.19 5.80 6.55
C GLY A 28 9.83 5.16 6.48
N MET A 29 9.51 4.53 5.38
CA MET A 29 8.27 3.79 5.20
C MET A 29 8.61 2.33 4.93
N PHE A 30 7.59 1.50 4.79
CA PHE A 30 7.80 0.08 4.51
C PHE A 30 6.92 -0.33 3.34
N SER A 31 7.56 -0.86 2.31
CA SER A 31 6.85 -1.34 1.12
C SER A 31 6.64 -2.84 1.24
N ILE A 32 5.44 -3.29 0.92
CA ILE A 32 5.10 -4.71 0.94
C ILE A 32 4.92 -5.18 -0.49
N TYR A 33 5.69 -6.19 -0.86
CA TYR A 33 5.68 -6.73 -2.21
C TYR A 33 5.22 -8.19 -2.21
N ALA A 34 4.56 -8.59 -3.26
CA ALA A 34 4.38 -10.00 -3.60
C ALA A 34 5.06 -10.21 -4.94
N GLY A 35 6.22 -10.89 -4.92
CA GLY A 35 7.03 -10.95 -6.12
C GLY A 35 7.46 -9.57 -6.54
N GLN A 36 7.15 -9.20 -7.77
CA GLN A 36 7.49 -7.88 -8.30
C GLN A 36 6.37 -6.87 -8.15
N LYS A 37 5.28 -7.26 -7.53
CA LYS A 37 4.12 -6.40 -7.42
C LYS A 37 4.13 -5.69 -6.08
N LEU A 38 4.14 -4.37 -6.12
CA LEU A 38 4.01 -3.56 -4.92
C LEU A 38 2.56 -3.57 -4.49
N LEU A 39 2.32 -4.04 -3.28
CA LEU A 39 0.95 -4.18 -2.78
C LEU A 39 0.50 -3.01 -1.94
N LEU A 40 1.33 -2.60 -0.97
CA LEU A 40 0.97 -1.55 -0.03
C LEU A 40 2.25 -0.87 0.44
N ILE A 41 2.10 0.37 0.93
CA ILE A 41 3.16 1.04 1.66
C ILE A 41 2.60 1.45 3.02
N LEU A 42 3.37 1.20 4.05
CA LEU A 42 2.99 1.56 5.43
C LEU A 42 3.82 2.75 5.85
N ARG A 43 3.14 3.80 6.33
CA ARG A 43 3.83 5.03 6.71
C ARG A 43 3.35 5.51 8.07
N ASP A 44 4.33 5.76 8.95
CA ASP A 44 4.06 6.34 10.26
C ASP A 44 5.26 7.22 10.62
N ARG A 45 5.19 8.49 10.24
CA ARG A 45 6.28 9.43 10.41
C ARG A 45 5.77 10.69 11.09
N LYS A 46 6.69 11.41 11.74
CA LYS A 46 6.32 12.63 12.43
C LYS A 46 6.06 13.79 11.50
N ASN A 47 6.78 13.86 10.39
CA ASN A 47 6.54 14.93 9.42
C ASN A 47 5.35 14.55 8.55
N GLU A 48 4.55 15.53 8.22
CA GLU A 48 3.36 15.33 7.40
C GLU A 48 2.50 14.17 7.91
N PRO A 49 2.06 14.26 9.17
CA PRO A 49 1.30 13.14 9.75
C PRO A 49 -0.01 12.87 9.05
N GLU A 50 -0.51 13.82 8.28
CA GLU A 50 -1.74 13.60 7.51
C GLU A 50 -1.55 12.54 6.43
N LEU A 51 -0.32 12.17 6.11
CA LEU A 51 -0.03 11.12 5.14
C LEU A 51 0.21 9.76 5.79
N ASN A 52 0.10 9.68 7.11
CA ASN A 52 0.32 8.42 7.79
C ASN A 52 -0.86 7.47 7.60
N GLY A 53 -0.54 6.21 7.44
CA GLY A 53 -1.53 5.18 7.22
C GLY A 53 -1.03 4.17 6.20
N ILE A 54 -1.96 3.59 5.47
CA ILE A 54 -1.66 2.59 4.47
C ILE A 54 -1.88 3.20 3.10
N TRP A 55 -0.82 3.21 2.31
CA TRP A 55 -0.89 3.71 0.93
C TRP A 55 -1.21 2.56 0.00
N VAL A 56 -2.17 2.78 -0.89
CA VAL A 56 -2.71 1.73 -1.75
C VAL A 56 -2.47 2.14 -3.20
N PRO A 57 -1.58 1.44 -3.91
CA PRO A 57 -1.37 1.75 -5.33
C PRO A 57 -2.51 1.17 -6.16
N THR A 58 -3.00 1.95 -7.10
CA THR A 58 -4.07 1.53 -7.97
C THR A 58 -3.87 2.17 -9.33
N SER A 59 -4.90 2.15 -10.15
CA SER A 59 -4.88 2.74 -11.48
C SER A 59 -6.05 3.69 -11.62
N LYS A 60 -6.01 4.53 -12.65
CA LYS A 60 -7.12 5.42 -12.93
C LYS A 60 -8.42 4.66 -13.13
N ASP A 61 -8.32 3.52 -13.79
CA ASP A 61 -9.52 2.75 -14.12
C ASP A 61 -10.14 2.12 -12.89
N SER A 62 -9.35 1.85 -11.86
CA SER A 62 -9.84 1.16 -10.66
C SER A 62 -10.14 2.12 -9.51
N LEU A 63 -9.76 3.37 -9.65
CA LEU A 63 -9.82 4.34 -8.56
C LEU A 63 -11.23 4.48 -7.98
N GLU A 64 -12.20 4.73 -8.82
CA GLU A 64 -13.54 4.98 -8.33
C GLU A 64 -14.19 3.74 -7.74
N SER A 65 -13.91 2.60 -8.34
CA SER A 65 -14.43 1.34 -7.83
C SER A 65 -13.90 1.05 -6.42
N LEU A 66 -12.61 1.26 -6.21
CA LEU A 66 -12.04 1.06 -4.88
C LEU A 66 -12.58 2.05 -3.87
N LYS A 67 -12.69 3.32 -4.25
CA LYS A 67 -13.22 4.33 -3.32
C LYS A 67 -14.67 4.06 -2.96
N THR A 68 -15.43 3.55 -3.90
CA THR A 68 -16.82 3.21 -3.64
C THR A 68 -16.93 2.05 -2.67
N GLU A 69 -16.11 1.05 -2.85
CA GLU A 69 -16.13 -0.11 -1.97
C GLU A 69 -15.54 0.18 -0.61
N LEU A 70 -14.51 1.03 -0.57
CA LEU A 70 -13.81 1.36 0.66
C LEU A 70 -13.79 2.88 0.82
N PRO A 71 -14.90 3.46 1.31
CA PRO A 71 -15.02 4.93 1.34
C PRO A 71 -14.03 5.64 2.25
N ALA A 72 -13.36 4.92 3.16
CA ALA A 72 -12.33 5.56 3.97
C ALA A 72 -11.08 5.92 3.17
N LEU A 73 -10.92 5.34 1.98
CA LEU A 73 -9.77 5.65 1.14
C LEU A 73 -9.94 7.02 0.50
N ARG A 74 -8.85 7.76 0.45
CA ARG A 74 -8.85 9.05 -0.24
C ARG A 74 -7.63 9.13 -1.13
N GLN A 75 -7.74 9.88 -2.21
CA GLN A 75 -6.65 10.02 -3.16
C GLN A 75 -5.60 10.98 -2.62
N ILE A 76 -4.33 10.62 -2.77
CA ILE A 76 -3.23 11.52 -2.46
C ILE A 76 -2.51 11.86 -3.74
N TYR A 77 -1.96 13.06 -3.77
CA TYR A 77 -1.39 13.64 -4.97
C TYR A 77 0.08 13.98 -4.72
N GLY A 78 0.80 14.20 -5.81
CA GLY A 78 2.18 14.61 -5.71
C GLY A 78 3.13 13.50 -5.33
N ILE A 79 2.70 12.26 -5.47
CA ILE A 79 3.51 11.11 -5.13
C ILE A 79 4.14 10.55 -6.40
N GLY A 80 5.45 10.39 -6.37
CA GLY A 80 6.15 9.84 -7.50
C GLY A 80 6.31 10.85 -8.61
N LYS A 81 6.61 10.36 -9.77
CA LYS A 81 6.87 11.21 -10.92
C LYS A 81 5.59 11.61 -11.59
N ALA A 82 5.56 12.83 -12.10
CA ALA A 82 4.36 13.37 -12.71
C ALA A 82 3.87 12.53 -13.88
N LYS A 83 4.77 11.86 -14.56
CA LYS A 83 4.41 11.04 -15.71
C LYS A 83 3.93 9.65 -15.35
N SER A 84 3.99 9.31 -14.09
CA SER A 84 3.57 7.99 -13.66
C SER A 84 2.08 7.82 -13.86
N ALA A 85 1.68 6.67 -14.39
CA ALA A 85 0.28 6.33 -14.50
C ALA A 85 -0.29 5.83 -13.18
N ALA A 86 0.57 5.65 -12.19
CA ALA A 86 0.13 5.13 -10.91
C ALA A 86 -0.68 6.16 -10.16
N VAL A 87 -1.70 5.69 -9.51
CA VAL A 87 -2.56 6.49 -8.66
C VAL A 87 -2.45 5.93 -7.25
N TRP A 88 -2.43 6.82 -6.28
CA TRP A 88 -2.27 6.41 -4.89
C TRP A 88 -3.48 6.78 -4.09
N LEU A 89 -3.97 5.83 -3.33
CA LEU A 89 -4.99 6.06 -2.32
C LEU A 89 -4.36 5.93 -0.94
N LEU A 90 -4.94 6.60 0.02
CA LEU A 90 -4.48 6.56 1.41
C LEU A 90 -5.62 6.12 2.29
N LEU A 91 -5.36 5.11 3.12
CA LEU A 91 -6.20 4.81 4.26
C LEU A 91 -5.57 5.52 5.44
N PRO A 92 -6.11 6.70 5.86
CA PRO A 92 -5.47 7.45 6.94
C PRO A 92 -5.54 6.67 8.24
N ASP A 93 -4.48 6.76 9.04
CA ASP A 93 -4.48 6.07 10.32
C ASP A 93 -5.47 6.68 11.31
N THR A 94 -5.99 7.86 10.99
CA THR A 94 -7.01 8.51 11.82
C THR A 94 -8.44 8.15 11.41
N ALA A 95 -8.61 7.33 10.37
CA ALA A 95 -9.95 6.94 9.95
C ALA A 95 -10.65 6.16 11.06
N ALA A 96 -11.93 6.46 11.26
CA ALA A 96 -12.68 5.83 12.33
C ALA A 96 -12.73 4.31 12.19
N ASP A 97 -12.79 3.82 10.96
CA ASP A 97 -12.83 2.39 10.69
C ASP A 97 -11.53 1.91 10.04
N PHE A 98 -10.42 2.48 10.51
CA PHE A 98 -9.12 2.17 9.95
C PHE A 98 -8.84 0.67 9.94
N GLU A 99 -8.99 0.03 11.09
CA GLU A 99 -8.67 -1.38 11.22
C GLU A 99 -9.53 -2.25 10.30
N ARG A 100 -10.83 -1.98 10.31
CA ARG A 100 -11.75 -2.76 9.47
C ARG A 100 -11.41 -2.63 8.01
N THR A 101 -11.15 -1.40 7.56
CA THR A 101 -10.82 -1.17 6.16
C THR A 101 -9.49 -1.81 5.81
N ALA A 102 -8.53 -1.74 6.73
CA ALA A 102 -7.23 -2.39 6.49
C ALA A 102 -7.38 -3.89 6.30
N ILE A 103 -8.21 -4.52 7.12
CA ILE A 103 -8.45 -5.95 7.01
C ILE A 103 -9.13 -6.28 5.69
N THR A 104 -10.07 -5.45 5.27
CA THR A 104 -10.74 -5.64 3.98
C THR A 104 -9.75 -5.53 2.83
N LEU A 105 -8.83 -4.55 2.91
CA LEU A 105 -7.78 -4.45 1.91
C LEU A 105 -6.95 -5.72 1.82
N CYS A 106 -6.59 -6.27 2.97
CA CYS A 106 -5.82 -7.50 2.98
C CYS A 106 -6.60 -8.65 2.36
N ASP A 107 -7.90 -8.71 2.62
CA ASP A 107 -8.73 -9.74 2.03
C ASP A 107 -8.77 -9.62 0.51
N LEU A 108 -8.87 -8.40 0.00
CA LEU A 108 -8.82 -8.17 -1.43
C LEU A 108 -7.49 -8.63 -2.01
N LEU A 109 -6.40 -8.34 -1.30
CA LEU A 109 -5.08 -8.76 -1.77
C LEU A 109 -4.93 -10.27 -1.79
N VAL A 110 -5.43 -10.94 -0.77
CA VAL A 110 -5.36 -12.39 -0.71
C VAL A 110 -6.13 -13.01 -1.88
N HIS A 111 -7.21 -12.37 -2.29
CA HIS A 111 -8.00 -12.84 -3.43
C HIS A 111 -7.49 -12.30 -4.76
N ARG A 112 -6.32 -11.66 -4.75
CA ARG A 112 -5.65 -11.18 -5.95
C ARG A 112 -6.49 -10.19 -6.75
N ASP A 113 -7.13 -9.27 -6.02
CA ASP A 113 -7.94 -8.24 -6.65
C ASP A 113 -7.05 -7.39 -7.55
N PRO A 114 -7.34 -7.31 -8.85
CA PRO A 114 -6.46 -6.59 -9.77
C PRO A 114 -6.47 -5.08 -9.62
N ARG A 115 -7.40 -4.54 -8.85
CA ARG A 115 -7.48 -3.11 -8.64
C ARG A 115 -6.37 -2.58 -7.75
N ILE A 116 -5.72 -3.45 -6.97
CA ILE A 116 -4.71 -3.02 -6.02
C ILE A 116 -3.37 -3.54 -6.46
N GLY A 117 -2.38 -2.66 -6.40
CA GLY A 117 -1.02 -3.07 -6.65
C GLY A 117 -0.45 -2.41 -7.89
N ARG A 118 0.87 -2.44 -7.95
CA ARG A 118 1.59 -1.86 -9.07
C ARG A 118 2.76 -2.76 -9.39
N LEU A 119 2.78 -3.25 -10.61
CA LEU A 119 3.91 -4.06 -11.06
C LEU A 119 5.11 -3.16 -11.29
N SER A 120 6.24 -3.58 -10.76
CA SER A 120 7.49 -2.92 -11.09
C SER A 120 7.73 -3.11 -12.58
N LYS A 121 8.10 -2.01 -13.24
CA LYS A 121 8.43 -2.13 -14.65
C LYS A 121 9.68 -2.98 -14.76
N PRO A 122 9.63 -4.07 -15.51
CA PRO A 122 10.82 -4.89 -15.61
C PRO A 122 11.93 -4.11 -16.31
N ARG A 123 13.13 -4.33 -15.83
CA ARG A 123 14.27 -3.73 -16.47
C ARG A 123 14.43 -4.34 -17.86
N ALA A 124 14.67 -3.49 -18.84
CA ALA A 124 14.86 -3.98 -20.20
C ALA A 124 16.02 -4.96 -20.21
N PRO A 125 15.91 -6.05 -20.98
CA PRO A 125 17.03 -6.98 -21.04
C PRO A 125 18.28 -6.32 -21.60
N ARG A 126 19.39 -6.70 -21.05
CA ARG A 126 20.64 -6.21 -21.57
C ARG A 126 21.02 -6.95 -22.83
N ARG A 127 21.58 -6.21 -23.75
CA ARG A 127 22.04 -6.81 -24.98
C ARG A 127 23.53 -6.75 -25.06
#